data_9e28c946aa5afb68b740744176ff08d7
#
_entry.id   9e28c946aa5afb68b740744176ff08d7
#
_cell.length_a   1.000
_cell.length_b   1.000
_cell.length_c   1.000
_cell.angle_alpha   90.00
_cell.angle_beta   90.00
_cell.angle_gamma   90.00
#
_symmetry.space_group_name_H-M   'P 1'
#
loop_
_entity.id
_entity.type
_entity.pdbx_description
1 polymer ?
#
loop_
_entity_poly.entity_id
_entity_poly.type
_entity_poly.pdbx_seq_one_letter_code
_entity_poly.pdbx_strand_id
1 'polypeptide(L)'
;MEKTITDPENPGDTFSRQSDSYQRMAFVTSYDGRTFHGWQRQEADRTIQGSIEDAFKKLIGISLPITGSGRTDAGVSAHGQVFHLDIPLREKRPWTPESLLKGVNHFLPPEIRILSAAVSHRDFHARHDVERKIYRYRLRIVHPKHPPGPLDNPFIGVFPAPIDPKLLKIASSLFVGKHDFTHFTVRKSLPPQTQRTIDTILWEECGCDYQIWISGKGFLHMMIRFVVGAIIDVASGKRAPEEIETLLHPGSPSPVRCLHPAPPEGLSLIRVLYGKRDPFH
;
A
#
# COMPACT_ATOMS: atom_id res chain seq x y z
N MET A 1 -22.82 23.01 -18.48
CA MET A 1 -21.99 23.41 -17.33
C MET A 1 -21.32 22.15 -16.82
N GLU A 2 -20.10 21.89 -17.27
CA GLU A 2 -19.29 20.73 -16.84
C GLU A 2 -18.62 21.05 -15.50
N LYS A 3 -18.87 20.21 -14.50
CA LYS A 3 -18.18 20.30 -13.21
C LYS A 3 -16.80 19.69 -13.33
N THR A 4 -15.78 20.52 -13.34
CA THR A 4 -14.37 20.12 -13.20
C THR A 4 -14.16 19.69 -11.74
N ILE A 5 -13.97 18.40 -11.51
CA ILE A 5 -13.55 17.87 -10.20
C ILE A 5 -12.04 17.82 -10.23
N THR A 6 -11.39 18.79 -9.61
CA THR A 6 -9.94 18.78 -9.36
C THR A 6 -9.68 18.02 -8.05
N ASP A 7 -8.85 16.98 -8.08
CA ASP A 7 -8.32 16.33 -6.88
C ASP A 7 -7.20 17.24 -6.32
N PRO A 8 -7.36 17.84 -5.12
CA PRO A 8 -6.38 18.78 -4.56
C PRO A 8 -5.04 18.15 -4.19
N GLU A 9 -4.92 16.82 -4.23
CA GLU A 9 -3.68 16.10 -3.92
C GLU A 9 -2.85 15.73 -5.16
N ASN A 10 -3.33 16.02 -6.38
CA ASN A 10 -2.58 15.75 -7.62
C ASN A 10 -2.85 16.86 -8.67
N PRO A 11 -2.06 17.97 -8.67
CA PRO A 11 -2.24 19.10 -9.59
C PRO A 11 -1.95 18.82 -11.07
N GLY A 12 -1.66 17.56 -11.45
CA GLY A 12 -1.35 17.14 -12.81
C GLY A 12 -2.53 16.64 -13.66
N ASP A 13 -3.75 16.57 -13.14
CA ASP A 13 -4.91 15.95 -13.81
C ASP A 13 -5.76 16.93 -14.66
N THR A 14 -5.14 17.96 -15.25
CA THR A 14 -5.81 18.81 -16.24
C THR A 14 -5.56 18.31 -17.67
N PHE A 15 -6.03 17.10 -18.01
CA PHE A 15 -6.26 16.71 -19.39
C PHE A 15 -7.73 16.90 -19.73
N SER A 16 -8.04 17.90 -20.58
CA SER A 16 -9.35 18.05 -21.20
C SER A 16 -9.65 16.76 -22.01
N ARG A 17 -10.60 15.96 -21.54
CA ARG A 17 -11.00 14.69 -22.11
C ARG A 17 -11.71 14.92 -23.45
N GLN A 18 -11.02 14.78 -24.56
CA GLN A 18 -11.64 14.33 -25.80
C GLN A 18 -11.95 12.84 -25.63
N SER A 19 -13.20 12.50 -25.27
CA SER A 19 -13.62 11.23 -24.70
C SER A 19 -13.44 9.99 -25.59
N ASP A 20 -13.21 10.16 -26.91
CA ASP A 20 -13.21 9.05 -27.87
C ASP A 20 -11.84 8.60 -28.35
N SER A 21 -10.76 9.22 -27.89
CA SER A 21 -9.39 8.92 -28.34
C SER A 21 -8.56 8.05 -27.39
N TYR A 22 -9.11 7.63 -26.23
CA TYR A 22 -8.37 6.88 -25.20
C TYR A 22 -9.15 5.66 -24.70
N GLN A 23 -8.40 4.59 -24.38
CA GLN A 23 -8.90 3.39 -23.72
C GLN A 23 -8.32 3.30 -22.32
N ARG A 24 -9.19 3.17 -21.29
CA ARG A 24 -8.75 2.93 -19.92
C ARG A 24 -8.31 1.49 -19.76
N MET A 25 -7.12 1.32 -19.21
CA MET A 25 -6.52 0.03 -18.92
C MET A 25 -6.19 -0.06 -17.43
N ALA A 26 -6.47 -1.22 -16.83
CA ALA A 26 -6.09 -1.55 -15.48
C ALA A 26 -4.96 -2.58 -15.48
N PHE A 27 -4.07 -2.47 -14.48
CA PHE A 27 -2.88 -3.31 -14.36
C PHE A 27 -2.70 -3.78 -12.93
N VAL A 28 -2.27 -5.02 -12.76
CA VAL A 28 -1.76 -5.54 -11.49
C VAL A 28 -0.24 -5.56 -11.55
N THR A 29 0.42 -5.01 -10.53
CA THR A 29 1.88 -4.98 -10.44
C THR A 29 2.38 -5.54 -9.11
N SER A 30 3.48 -6.27 -9.18
CA SER A 30 4.27 -6.71 -8.02
C SER A 30 5.62 -6.01 -8.02
N TYR A 31 6.13 -5.69 -6.83
CA TYR A 31 7.44 -5.07 -6.68
C TYR A 31 8.10 -5.35 -5.33
N ASP A 32 9.43 -5.39 -5.35
CA ASP A 32 10.29 -5.27 -4.19
C ASP A 32 10.53 -3.78 -3.90
N GLY A 33 9.95 -3.28 -2.82
CA GLY A 33 10.00 -1.86 -2.47
C GLY A 33 11.28 -1.41 -1.76
N ARG A 34 12.15 -2.34 -1.35
CA ARG A 34 13.30 -2.07 -0.45
C ARG A 34 14.30 -1.05 -0.99
N THR A 35 14.45 -0.98 -2.31
CA THR A 35 15.36 -0.05 -3.00
C THR A 35 14.67 1.17 -3.58
N PHE A 36 13.40 1.39 -3.21
CA PHE A 36 12.59 2.49 -3.71
C PHE A 36 12.13 3.43 -2.59
N HIS A 37 12.00 4.71 -2.90
CA HIS A 37 11.44 5.73 -2.01
C HIS A 37 9.89 5.74 -2.03
N GLY A 38 9.32 4.53 -2.08
CA GLY A 38 7.88 4.29 -2.07
C GLY A 38 7.23 4.32 -3.47
N TRP A 39 5.89 4.35 -3.45
CA TRP A 39 5.11 4.34 -4.67
C TRP A 39 5.18 5.65 -5.44
N GLN A 40 4.84 6.77 -4.79
CA GLN A 40 4.56 8.06 -5.42
C GLN A 40 5.78 8.66 -6.10
N ARG A 41 5.64 9.08 -7.38
CA ARG A 41 6.70 9.79 -8.13
C ARG A 41 7.17 11.03 -7.39
N GLN A 42 8.48 11.21 -7.31
CA GLN A 42 9.20 12.34 -6.74
C GLN A 42 10.31 12.73 -7.72
N GLU A 43 10.70 14.02 -7.75
CA GLU A 43 11.63 14.53 -8.78
C GLU A 43 13.04 13.91 -8.71
N ALA A 44 13.56 13.70 -7.51
CA ALA A 44 14.94 13.25 -7.30
C ALA A 44 15.06 11.75 -6.93
N ASP A 45 13.94 11.07 -6.64
CA ASP A 45 13.97 9.75 -6.04
C ASP A 45 13.52 8.64 -7.01
N ARG A 46 14.15 7.47 -6.87
CA ARG A 46 13.73 6.26 -7.54
C ARG A 46 12.44 5.73 -6.89
N THR A 47 11.31 5.83 -7.60
CA THR A 47 9.98 5.42 -7.12
C THR A 47 9.35 4.38 -8.03
N ILE A 48 8.39 3.61 -7.49
CA ILE A 48 7.68 2.57 -8.26
C ILE A 48 6.88 3.20 -9.40
N GLN A 49 6.08 4.25 -9.10
CA GLN A 49 5.29 4.99 -10.09
C GLN A 49 6.16 5.56 -11.19
N GLY A 50 7.25 6.23 -10.83
CA GLY A 50 8.17 6.82 -11.82
C GLY A 50 8.78 5.78 -12.75
N SER A 51 9.22 4.63 -12.21
CA SER A 51 9.78 3.53 -13.02
C SER A 51 8.76 2.93 -13.99
N ILE A 52 7.50 2.79 -13.56
CA ILE A 52 6.42 2.27 -14.42
C ILE A 52 6.08 3.30 -15.51
N GLU A 53 5.91 4.58 -15.19
CA GLU A 53 5.63 5.65 -16.16
C GLU A 53 6.74 5.78 -17.20
N ASP A 54 8.01 5.68 -16.78
CA ASP A 54 9.16 5.73 -17.68
C ASP A 54 9.21 4.50 -18.61
N ALA A 55 8.83 3.31 -18.13
CA ALA A 55 8.70 2.12 -18.96
C ALA A 55 7.59 2.25 -20.00
N PHE A 56 6.42 2.78 -19.63
CA PHE A 56 5.34 3.09 -20.57
C PHE A 56 5.77 4.16 -21.60
N LYS A 57 6.49 5.20 -21.16
CA LYS A 57 7.02 6.23 -22.07
C LYS A 57 7.97 5.64 -23.11
N LYS A 58 8.85 4.71 -22.71
CA LYS A 58 9.73 4.00 -23.66
C LYS A 58 8.96 3.14 -24.65
N LEU A 59 7.88 2.47 -24.20
CA LEU A 59 7.07 1.59 -25.04
C LEU A 59 6.15 2.36 -25.99
N ILE A 60 5.46 3.39 -25.50
CA ILE A 60 4.37 4.09 -26.20
C ILE A 60 4.88 5.34 -26.93
N GLY A 61 5.98 5.95 -26.45
CA GLY A 61 6.60 7.16 -27.01
C GLY A 61 6.11 8.46 -26.36
N ILE A 62 5.11 8.41 -25.48
CA ILE A 62 4.56 9.58 -24.75
C ILE A 62 4.49 9.31 -23.26
N SER A 63 4.54 10.36 -22.46
CA SER A 63 4.35 10.26 -21.01
C SER A 63 2.87 10.08 -20.68
N LEU A 64 2.55 9.04 -19.91
CA LEU A 64 1.20 8.75 -19.46
C LEU A 64 1.23 8.65 -17.95
N PRO A 65 0.48 9.51 -17.22
CA PRO A 65 0.38 9.41 -15.77
C PRO A 65 -0.40 8.16 -15.37
N ILE A 66 0.08 7.47 -14.33
CA ILE A 66 -0.64 6.33 -13.77
C ILE A 66 -1.27 6.70 -12.44
N THR A 67 -2.44 6.13 -12.15
CA THR A 67 -3.14 6.29 -10.88
C THR A 67 -3.17 4.97 -10.13
N GLY A 68 -2.47 4.88 -9.00
CA GLY A 68 -2.43 3.69 -8.15
C GLY A 68 -3.63 3.58 -7.21
N SER A 69 -3.94 2.35 -6.75
CA SER A 69 -5.01 2.11 -5.76
C SER A 69 -4.71 2.73 -4.39
N GLY A 70 -3.45 2.99 -4.12
CA GLY A 70 -2.94 3.64 -2.91
C GLY A 70 -1.44 3.75 -2.96
N ARG A 71 -0.89 4.57 -2.06
CA ARG A 71 0.56 4.71 -1.90
C ARG A 71 1.07 3.63 -0.96
N THR A 72 2.26 3.10 -1.22
CA THR A 72 3.07 2.34 -0.27
C THR A 72 4.26 3.19 0.15
N ASP A 73 4.68 3.06 1.40
CA ASP A 73 5.81 3.80 1.95
C ASP A 73 7.14 3.32 1.36
N ALA A 74 8.21 4.09 1.54
CA ALA A 74 9.57 3.67 1.22
C ALA A 74 9.88 2.32 1.90
N GLY A 75 10.47 1.39 1.15
CA GLY A 75 10.82 0.05 1.64
C GLY A 75 9.67 -0.98 1.65
N VAL A 76 8.42 -0.56 1.45
CA VAL A 76 7.24 -1.45 1.46
C VAL A 76 7.05 -2.08 0.08
N SER A 77 6.88 -3.40 0.06
CA SER A 77 6.68 -4.20 -1.15
C SER A 77 5.19 -4.41 -1.49
N ALA A 78 4.92 -4.92 -2.69
CA ALA A 78 3.58 -5.36 -3.07
C ALA A 78 3.62 -6.63 -3.92
N HIS A 79 2.64 -7.51 -3.69
CA HIS A 79 2.36 -8.66 -4.55
C HIS A 79 1.28 -8.36 -5.58
N GLY A 80 0.38 -7.40 -5.29
CA GLY A 80 -0.79 -7.13 -6.13
C GLY A 80 -1.28 -5.68 -5.98
N GLN A 81 -0.40 -4.70 -6.21
CA GLN A 81 -0.81 -3.31 -6.36
C GLN A 81 -1.55 -3.13 -7.68
N VAL A 82 -2.62 -2.34 -7.68
CA VAL A 82 -3.40 -2.04 -8.89
C VAL A 82 -3.23 -0.58 -9.26
N PHE A 83 -3.08 -0.31 -10.56
CA PHE A 83 -3.14 1.03 -11.12
C PHE A 83 -3.92 1.04 -12.44
N HIS A 84 -4.37 2.21 -12.86
CA HIS A 84 -4.93 2.43 -14.18
C HIS A 84 -4.24 3.58 -14.88
N LEU A 85 -4.34 3.58 -16.20
CA LEU A 85 -3.98 4.71 -17.06
C LEU A 85 -4.84 4.70 -18.32
N ASP A 86 -4.91 5.85 -18.99
CA ASP A 86 -5.60 6.04 -20.24
C ASP A 86 -4.59 5.96 -21.40
N ILE A 87 -4.76 4.98 -22.28
CA ILE A 87 -3.87 4.74 -23.43
C ILE A 87 -4.51 5.28 -24.70
N PRO A 88 -3.78 6.05 -25.53
CA PRO A 88 -4.31 6.54 -26.80
C PRO A 88 -4.71 5.38 -27.70
N LEU A 89 -5.90 5.47 -28.30
CA LEU A 89 -6.35 4.54 -29.32
C LEU A 89 -5.51 4.72 -30.60
N ARG A 90 -5.13 3.59 -31.22
CA ARG A 90 -4.43 3.56 -32.50
C ARG A 90 -5.30 2.84 -33.53
N GLU A 91 -5.56 3.46 -34.65
CA GLU A 91 -6.33 2.86 -35.75
C GLU A 91 -5.60 1.64 -36.34
N LYS A 92 -4.27 1.79 -36.50
CA LYS A 92 -3.42 0.69 -37.01
C LYS A 92 -2.67 0.07 -35.80
N ARG A 93 -2.86 -1.22 -35.56
CA ARG A 93 -2.25 -2.00 -34.45
C ARG A 93 -2.65 -1.46 -33.06
N PRO A 94 -3.89 -1.68 -32.63
CA PRO A 94 -4.34 -1.28 -31.30
C PRO A 94 -3.51 -1.96 -30.21
N TRP A 95 -3.35 -1.29 -29.09
CA TRP A 95 -2.75 -1.89 -27.91
C TRP A 95 -3.69 -2.94 -27.33
N THR A 96 -3.21 -4.18 -27.15
CA THR A 96 -3.93 -5.21 -26.39
C THR A 96 -3.32 -5.38 -25.00
N PRO A 97 -4.07 -5.91 -23.99
CA PRO A 97 -3.53 -6.21 -22.67
C PRO A 97 -2.23 -7.02 -22.73
N GLU A 98 -2.16 -8.05 -23.59
CA GLU A 98 -1.00 -8.93 -23.74
C GLU A 98 0.21 -8.20 -24.33
N SER A 99 -0.02 -7.34 -25.35
CA SER A 99 1.05 -6.57 -25.97
C SER A 99 1.66 -5.55 -25.02
N LEU A 100 0.81 -4.89 -24.21
CA LEU A 100 1.24 -3.94 -23.18
C LEU A 100 1.98 -4.66 -22.05
N LEU A 101 1.45 -5.78 -21.56
CA LEU A 101 2.07 -6.59 -20.51
C LEU A 101 3.49 -7.01 -20.92
N LYS A 102 3.64 -7.58 -22.12
CA LYS A 102 4.94 -8.00 -22.65
C LYS A 102 5.88 -6.82 -22.87
N GLY A 103 5.39 -5.76 -23.51
CA GLY A 103 6.21 -4.62 -23.90
C GLY A 103 6.70 -3.83 -22.70
N VAL A 104 5.83 -3.53 -21.73
CA VAL A 104 6.20 -2.75 -20.56
C VAL A 104 7.18 -3.49 -19.65
N ASN A 105 6.98 -4.82 -19.47
CA ASN A 105 7.88 -5.65 -18.67
C ASN A 105 9.30 -5.75 -19.24
N HIS A 106 9.48 -5.51 -20.54
CA HIS A 106 10.80 -5.46 -21.15
C HIS A 106 11.62 -4.25 -20.68
N PHE A 107 10.96 -3.13 -20.37
CA PHE A 107 11.62 -1.88 -19.95
C PHE A 107 11.68 -1.70 -18.43
N LEU A 108 10.95 -2.53 -17.66
CA LEU A 108 10.94 -2.45 -16.21
C LEU A 108 12.22 -3.04 -15.60
N PRO A 109 12.70 -2.46 -14.47
CA PRO A 109 13.77 -3.06 -13.70
C PRO A 109 13.33 -4.40 -13.07
N PRO A 110 14.27 -5.29 -12.70
CA PRO A 110 13.96 -6.63 -12.21
C PRO A 110 13.09 -6.65 -10.95
N GLU A 111 13.12 -5.58 -10.16
CA GLU A 111 12.34 -5.45 -8.93
C GLU A 111 10.85 -5.13 -9.15
N ILE A 112 10.45 -4.77 -10.39
CA ILE A 112 9.04 -4.45 -10.71
C ILE A 112 8.57 -5.36 -11.85
N ARG A 113 7.35 -5.92 -11.71
CA ARG A 113 6.68 -6.71 -12.77
C ARG A 113 5.22 -6.38 -12.84
N ILE A 114 4.73 -6.13 -14.04
CA ILE A 114 3.30 -6.12 -14.33
C ILE A 114 2.88 -7.59 -14.49
N LEU A 115 1.89 -8.00 -13.68
CA LEU A 115 1.42 -9.39 -13.61
C LEU A 115 0.21 -9.63 -14.50
N SER A 116 -0.65 -8.60 -14.63
CA SER A 116 -1.91 -8.67 -15.38
C SER A 116 -2.24 -7.31 -15.95
N ALA A 117 -2.92 -7.32 -17.09
CA ALA A 117 -3.47 -6.14 -17.74
C ALA A 117 -4.88 -6.46 -18.24
N ALA A 118 -5.81 -5.52 -18.15
CA ALA A 118 -7.17 -5.66 -18.65
C ALA A 118 -7.70 -4.33 -19.18
N VAL A 119 -8.57 -4.39 -20.18
CA VAL A 119 -9.41 -3.26 -20.55
C VAL A 119 -10.42 -3.05 -19.43
N SER A 120 -10.52 -1.83 -18.93
CA SER A 120 -11.48 -1.51 -17.89
C SER A 120 -12.57 -0.58 -18.40
N HIS A 121 -13.67 -0.50 -17.64
CA HIS A 121 -14.71 0.48 -17.93
C HIS A 121 -14.12 1.90 -17.84
N ARG A 122 -14.65 2.85 -18.64
CA ARG A 122 -14.12 4.22 -18.74
C ARG A 122 -14.14 5.01 -17.42
N ASP A 123 -15.10 4.71 -16.54
CA ASP A 123 -15.23 5.34 -15.22
C ASP A 123 -14.51 4.57 -14.10
N PHE A 124 -13.84 3.46 -14.41
CA PHE A 124 -13.08 2.72 -13.42
C PHE A 124 -11.96 3.60 -12.84
N HIS A 125 -11.87 3.64 -11.51
CA HIS A 125 -10.82 4.38 -10.82
C HIS A 125 -10.11 3.50 -9.81
N ALA A 126 -8.84 3.19 -10.04
CA ALA A 126 -8.07 2.27 -9.22
C ALA A 126 -8.07 2.61 -7.72
N ARG A 127 -8.18 3.89 -7.33
CA ARG A 127 -8.20 4.34 -5.93
C ARG A 127 -9.60 4.43 -5.33
N HIS A 128 -10.57 4.94 -6.07
CA HIS A 128 -11.90 5.27 -5.53
C HIS A 128 -12.85 4.07 -5.53
N ASP A 129 -12.69 3.14 -6.47
CA ASP A 129 -13.53 1.95 -6.58
C ASP A 129 -13.05 0.77 -5.69
N VAL A 130 -12.00 0.98 -4.90
CA VAL A 130 -11.50 -0.03 -3.96
C VAL A 130 -12.60 -0.40 -2.96
N GLU A 131 -12.90 -1.69 -2.90
CA GLU A 131 -13.72 -2.28 -1.85
C GLU A 131 -12.87 -2.64 -0.63
N ARG A 132 -11.74 -3.32 -0.86
CA ARG A 132 -10.86 -3.78 0.22
C ARG A 132 -9.41 -3.91 -0.24
N LYS A 133 -8.48 -3.63 0.67
CA LYS A 133 -7.05 -3.92 0.55
C LYS A 133 -6.66 -4.94 1.59
N ILE A 134 -5.82 -5.88 1.22
CA ILE A 134 -5.28 -6.91 2.11
C ILE A 134 -3.78 -6.72 2.17
N TYR A 135 -3.28 -6.51 3.38
CA TYR A 135 -1.86 -6.41 3.68
C TYR A 135 -1.41 -7.59 4.52
N ARG A 136 -0.15 -7.97 4.36
CA ARG A 136 0.54 -8.93 5.22
C ARG A 136 1.77 -8.26 5.79
N TYR A 137 1.95 -8.37 7.10
CA TYR A 137 3.19 -8.02 7.76
C TYR A 137 3.84 -9.30 8.28
N ARG A 138 5.08 -9.57 7.87
CA ARG A 138 5.89 -10.69 8.35
C ARG A 138 6.84 -10.19 9.41
N LEU A 139 6.94 -10.92 10.51
CA LEU A 139 7.84 -10.56 11.60
C LEU A 139 8.52 -11.78 12.22
N ARG A 140 9.73 -11.55 12.73
CA ARG A 140 10.51 -12.51 13.48
C ARG A 140 10.83 -11.93 14.84
N ILE A 141 10.61 -12.73 15.88
CA ILE A 141 11.03 -12.42 17.24
C ILE A 141 12.39 -13.02 17.47
N VAL A 142 13.36 -12.20 17.81
CA VAL A 142 14.75 -12.63 17.99
C VAL A 142 15.26 -12.32 19.36
N HIS A 143 16.05 -13.24 19.90
CA HIS A 143 16.79 -12.97 21.12
C HIS A 143 17.93 -11.98 20.81
N PRO A 144 18.17 -10.92 21.63
CA PRO A 144 19.21 -9.92 21.32
C PRO A 144 20.61 -10.46 21.10
N LYS A 145 20.91 -11.64 21.69
CA LYS A 145 22.22 -12.33 21.53
C LYS A 145 22.36 -13.09 20.20
N HIS A 146 21.26 -13.29 19.46
CA HIS A 146 21.22 -14.06 18.22
C HIS A 146 20.47 -13.28 17.15
N PRO A 147 21.02 -12.14 16.67
CA PRO A 147 20.40 -11.37 15.58
C PRO A 147 20.38 -12.22 14.29
N PRO A 148 19.40 -12.05 13.42
CA PRO A 148 19.37 -12.71 12.13
C PRO A 148 20.56 -12.28 11.28
N GLY A 149 21.06 -13.18 10.46
CA GLY A 149 22.09 -12.87 9.47
C GLY A 149 21.55 -12.00 8.31
N PRO A 150 22.43 -11.35 7.55
CA PRO A 150 22.01 -10.45 6.46
C PRO A 150 21.29 -11.15 5.30
N LEU A 151 21.42 -12.49 5.22
CA LEU A 151 20.75 -13.32 4.21
C LEU A 151 19.45 -13.94 4.72
N ASP A 152 19.13 -13.75 6.01
CA ASP A 152 17.91 -14.26 6.62
C ASP A 152 16.71 -13.41 6.22
N ASN A 153 15.95 -13.91 5.26
CA ASN A 153 14.68 -13.39 4.78
C ASN A 153 14.54 -11.85 4.79
N PRO A 154 14.92 -11.18 3.71
CA PRO A 154 14.96 -9.70 3.64
C PRO A 154 13.58 -9.03 3.64
N PHE A 155 12.48 -9.81 3.63
CA PHE A 155 11.09 -9.32 3.66
C PHE A 155 10.42 -9.62 5.00
N ILE A 156 11.13 -9.35 6.11
CA ILE A 156 10.65 -9.62 7.46
C ILE A 156 11.08 -8.49 8.41
N GLY A 157 10.16 -8.01 9.22
CA GLY A 157 10.48 -7.09 10.32
C GLY A 157 11.03 -7.88 11.51
N VAL A 158 12.13 -7.43 12.07
CA VAL A 158 12.79 -8.08 13.23
C VAL A 158 12.47 -7.33 14.50
N PHE A 159 12.04 -8.06 15.54
CA PHE A 159 11.70 -7.51 16.85
C PHE A 159 12.39 -8.27 17.97
N PRO A 160 12.82 -7.56 19.05
CA PRO A 160 13.45 -8.23 20.18
C PRO A 160 12.44 -8.99 21.03
N ALA A 161 12.86 -10.16 21.57
CA ALA A 161 12.14 -10.90 22.59
C ALA A 161 12.28 -10.22 23.98
N PRO A 162 11.38 -10.51 24.96
CA PRO A 162 10.24 -11.42 24.86
C PRO A 162 8.97 -10.74 24.29
N ILE A 163 8.06 -11.55 23.77
CA ILE A 163 6.71 -11.13 23.35
C ILE A 163 5.70 -12.14 23.91
N ASP A 164 4.64 -11.64 24.52
CA ASP A 164 3.52 -12.46 25.01
C ASP A 164 2.48 -12.66 23.89
N PRO A 165 2.26 -13.91 23.42
CA PRO A 165 1.27 -14.19 22.37
C PRO A 165 -0.19 -13.85 22.76
N LYS A 166 -0.52 -13.88 24.05
CA LYS A 166 -1.86 -13.49 24.54
C LYS A 166 -2.07 -11.99 24.36
N LEU A 167 -1.06 -11.18 24.73
CA LEU A 167 -1.10 -9.73 24.55
C LEU A 167 -1.10 -9.32 23.09
N LEU A 168 -0.45 -10.08 22.18
CA LEU A 168 -0.58 -9.87 20.74
C LEU A 168 -2.04 -9.91 20.26
N LYS A 169 -2.79 -10.93 20.70
CA LYS A 169 -4.21 -11.10 20.32
C LYS A 169 -5.08 -10.00 20.92
N ILE A 170 -4.87 -9.67 22.19
CA ILE A 170 -5.60 -8.59 22.88
C ILE A 170 -5.35 -7.26 22.16
N ALA A 171 -4.08 -6.87 21.96
CA ALA A 171 -3.73 -5.63 21.29
C ALA A 171 -4.29 -5.54 19.86
N SER A 172 -4.26 -6.65 19.12
CA SER A 172 -4.80 -6.69 17.74
C SER A 172 -6.31 -6.45 17.71
N SER A 173 -7.06 -7.00 18.67
CA SER A 173 -8.52 -6.84 18.72
C SER A 173 -8.94 -5.39 18.96
N LEU A 174 -8.14 -4.58 19.64
CA LEU A 174 -8.43 -3.16 19.89
C LEU A 174 -8.51 -2.32 18.62
N PHE A 175 -7.79 -2.72 17.56
CA PHE A 175 -7.75 -1.97 16.30
C PHE A 175 -8.84 -2.37 15.31
N VAL A 176 -9.53 -3.47 15.54
CA VAL A 176 -10.60 -3.94 14.63
C VAL A 176 -11.83 -3.07 14.82
N GLY A 177 -12.42 -2.62 13.73
CA GLY A 177 -13.57 -1.71 13.73
C GLY A 177 -13.21 -0.31 13.24
N LYS A 178 -14.14 0.62 13.49
CA LYS A 178 -14.01 2.04 13.10
C LYS A 178 -13.45 2.85 14.28
N HIS A 179 -12.28 3.41 14.10
CA HIS A 179 -11.58 4.20 15.12
C HIS A 179 -10.97 5.48 14.51
N ASP A 180 -10.50 6.36 15.38
CA ASP A 180 -9.69 7.53 15.01
C ASP A 180 -8.20 7.14 15.07
N PHE A 181 -7.54 7.17 13.91
CA PHE A 181 -6.13 6.83 13.77
C PHE A 181 -5.20 8.04 13.74
N THR A 182 -5.61 9.18 14.31
CA THR A 182 -4.81 10.41 14.38
C THR A 182 -3.40 10.17 14.93
N HIS A 183 -3.26 9.31 15.95
CA HIS A 183 -1.97 8.98 16.56
C HIS A 183 -1.18 7.87 15.84
N PHE A 184 -1.81 7.18 14.90
CA PHE A 184 -1.24 6.05 14.15
C PHE A 184 -0.89 6.41 12.70
N THR A 185 -0.47 7.65 12.47
CA THR A 185 -0.07 8.16 11.17
C THR A 185 0.98 9.27 11.31
N VAL A 186 1.57 9.68 10.18
CA VAL A 186 2.56 10.76 10.17
C VAL A 186 1.88 12.10 10.34
N ARG A 187 2.19 12.83 11.41
CA ARG A 187 1.56 14.13 11.76
C ARG A 187 1.62 15.17 10.63
N LYS A 188 2.74 15.23 9.89
CA LYS A 188 2.93 16.19 8.79
C LYS A 188 1.99 15.95 7.60
N SER A 189 1.38 14.75 7.51
CA SER A 189 0.48 14.34 6.41
C SER A 189 -0.93 13.97 6.91
N LEU A 190 -1.36 14.57 8.03
CA LEU A 190 -2.70 14.35 8.59
C LEU A 190 -3.77 14.89 7.63
N PRO A 191 -4.67 14.03 7.11
CA PRO A 191 -5.82 14.50 6.36
C PRO A 191 -6.90 15.08 7.29
N PRO A 192 -7.86 15.84 6.76
CA PRO A 192 -8.98 16.35 7.57
C PRO A 192 -9.81 15.26 8.26
N GLN A 193 -9.84 14.06 7.70
CA GLN A 193 -10.53 12.90 8.27
C GLN A 193 -9.56 11.76 8.57
N THR A 194 -9.41 11.44 9.85
CA THR A 194 -8.51 10.42 10.37
C THR A 194 -9.20 9.11 10.75
N GLN A 195 -10.54 9.10 10.75
CA GLN A 195 -11.31 7.89 11.01
C GLN A 195 -11.13 6.87 9.86
N ARG A 196 -10.78 5.64 10.22
CA ARG A 196 -10.66 4.49 9.31
C ARG A 196 -11.30 3.26 9.94
N THR A 197 -11.56 2.26 9.10
CA THR A 197 -12.06 0.97 9.54
C THR A 197 -11.04 -0.11 9.17
N ILE A 198 -10.63 -0.87 10.16
CA ILE A 198 -9.90 -2.13 9.96
C ILE A 198 -10.93 -3.25 10.07
N ASP A 199 -11.12 -3.99 8.97
CA ASP A 199 -12.13 -5.06 8.92
C ASP A 199 -11.67 -6.28 9.74
N THR A 200 -10.39 -6.68 9.59
CA THR A 200 -9.82 -7.84 10.26
C THR A 200 -8.34 -7.66 10.57
N ILE A 201 -7.88 -8.27 11.68
CA ILE A 201 -6.47 -8.54 11.97
C ILE A 201 -6.36 -10.00 12.35
N LEU A 202 -5.65 -10.79 11.56
CA LEU A 202 -5.45 -12.23 11.78
C LEU A 202 -3.99 -12.55 11.93
N TRP A 203 -3.66 -13.49 12.82
CA TRP A 203 -2.31 -13.96 13.10
C TRP A 203 -2.13 -15.39 12.65
N GLU A 204 -0.98 -15.66 12.06
CA GLU A 204 -0.53 -17.01 11.68
C GLU A 204 0.89 -17.20 12.18
N GLU A 205 1.15 -18.36 12.78
CA GLU A 205 2.50 -18.81 13.14
C GLU A 205 3.08 -19.61 11.97
N CYS A 206 4.27 -19.23 11.51
CA CYS A 206 4.94 -19.84 10.35
C CYS A 206 6.36 -20.27 10.75
N GLY A 207 6.47 -21.38 11.46
CA GLY A 207 7.75 -21.85 12.03
C GLY A 207 8.25 -20.89 13.12
N CYS A 208 9.40 -20.25 12.91
CA CYS A 208 9.96 -19.25 13.84
C CYS A 208 9.46 -17.81 13.58
N ASP A 209 8.62 -17.63 12.57
CA ASP A 209 8.10 -16.33 12.14
C ASP A 209 6.60 -16.21 12.43
N TYR A 210 6.11 -14.97 12.44
CA TYR A 210 4.69 -14.66 12.51
C TYR A 210 4.27 -13.89 11.26
N GLN A 211 3.00 -14.05 10.87
CA GLN A 211 2.36 -13.24 9.85
C GLN A 211 1.11 -12.59 10.42
N ILE A 212 0.96 -11.28 10.16
CA ILE A 212 -0.24 -10.53 10.48
C ILE A 212 -0.92 -10.16 9.16
N TRP A 213 -2.17 -10.55 9.01
CA TRP A 213 -3.01 -10.17 7.88
C TRP A 213 -3.95 -9.05 8.32
N ILE A 214 -3.91 -7.93 7.63
CA ILE A 214 -4.72 -6.75 7.96
C ILE A 214 -5.54 -6.38 6.74
N SER A 215 -6.87 -6.23 6.91
CA SER A 215 -7.75 -5.82 5.83
C SER A 215 -8.56 -4.58 6.17
N GLY A 216 -8.86 -3.76 5.15
CA GLY A 216 -9.69 -2.58 5.25
C GLY A 216 -9.78 -1.84 3.91
N LYS A 217 -10.75 -0.93 3.79
CA LYS A 217 -10.97 -0.17 2.54
C LYS A 217 -9.83 0.82 2.24
N GLY A 218 -9.30 1.48 3.27
CA GLY A 218 -8.26 2.51 3.11
C GLY A 218 -7.54 2.80 4.41
N PHE A 219 -6.28 3.19 4.30
CA PHE A 219 -5.36 3.42 5.40
C PHE A 219 -4.72 4.81 5.27
N LEU A 220 -4.33 5.41 6.41
CA LEU A 220 -3.54 6.64 6.44
C LEU A 220 -2.06 6.34 6.16
N HIS A 221 -1.28 7.38 5.93
CA HIS A 221 0.16 7.28 5.71
C HIS A 221 0.85 6.54 6.87
N MET A 222 1.57 5.49 6.57
CA MET A 222 2.25 4.59 7.53
C MET A 222 1.35 3.91 8.58
N MET A 223 0.01 4.04 8.48
CA MET A 223 -0.93 3.59 9.52
C MET A 223 -0.72 2.11 9.92
N ILE A 224 -0.64 1.20 8.96
CA ILE A 224 -0.46 -0.23 9.25
C ILE A 224 0.83 -0.47 10.04
N ARG A 225 1.90 0.21 9.71
CA ARG A 225 3.18 0.08 10.39
C ARG A 225 3.12 0.60 11.83
N PHE A 226 2.41 1.72 12.08
CA PHE A 226 2.15 2.22 13.43
C PHE A 226 1.28 1.26 14.25
N VAL A 227 0.24 0.68 13.62
CA VAL A 227 -0.61 -0.34 14.25
C VAL A 227 0.22 -1.56 14.66
N VAL A 228 1.03 -2.10 13.75
CA VAL A 228 1.91 -3.25 14.06
C VAL A 228 2.91 -2.89 15.16
N GLY A 229 3.55 -1.72 15.08
CA GLY A 229 4.49 -1.27 16.13
C GLY A 229 3.82 -1.18 17.51
N ALA A 230 2.62 -0.63 17.57
CA ALA A 230 1.85 -0.52 18.82
C ALA A 230 1.43 -1.89 19.37
N ILE A 231 1.01 -2.82 18.52
CA ILE A 231 0.71 -4.21 18.90
C ILE A 231 1.95 -4.86 19.54
N ILE A 232 3.13 -4.69 18.93
CA ILE A 232 4.39 -5.22 19.45
C ILE A 232 4.79 -4.54 20.77
N ASP A 233 4.58 -3.24 20.92
CA ASP A 233 4.85 -2.52 22.18
C ASP A 233 3.99 -3.06 23.32
N VAL A 234 2.71 -3.35 23.08
CA VAL A 234 1.83 -3.99 24.07
C VAL A 234 2.32 -5.40 24.38
N ALA A 235 2.58 -6.20 23.35
CA ALA A 235 2.99 -7.60 23.52
C ALA A 235 4.35 -7.77 24.20
N SER A 236 5.22 -6.77 24.12
CA SER A 236 6.52 -6.72 24.83
C SER A 236 6.44 -6.06 26.21
N GLY A 237 5.24 -5.68 26.68
CA GLY A 237 5.05 -5.02 27.98
C GLY A 237 5.53 -3.57 28.07
N LYS A 238 5.88 -2.95 26.93
CA LYS A 238 6.31 -1.54 26.89
C LYS A 238 5.15 -0.56 27.01
N ARG A 239 3.93 -1.02 26.73
CA ARG A 239 2.70 -0.22 26.70
C ARG A 239 1.52 -1.04 27.20
N ALA A 240 0.63 -0.40 27.95
CA ALA A 240 -0.61 -1.03 28.40
C ALA A 240 -1.67 -1.04 27.27
N PRO A 241 -2.51 -2.10 27.16
CA PRO A 241 -3.62 -2.15 26.20
C PRO A 241 -4.57 -0.95 26.30
N GLU A 242 -4.87 -0.49 27.51
CA GLU A 242 -5.78 0.63 27.83
C GLU A 242 -5.27 1.96 27.26
N GLU A 243 -3.96 2.11 27.12
CA GLU A 243 -3.38 3.29 26.46
C GLU A 243 -3.71 3.31 24.98
N ILE A 244 -3.64 2.14 24.29
CA ILE A 244 -4.02 2.02 22.88
C ILE A 244 -5.50 2.34 22.71
N GLU A 245 -6.36 1.77 23.56
CA GLU A 245 -7.79 2.04 23.52
C GLU A 245 -8.08 3.53 23.64
N THR A 246 -7.44 4.22 24.60
CA THR A 246 -7.55 5.67 24.75
C THR A 246 -7.13 6.41 23.48
N LEU A 247 -6.02 6.04 22.85
CA LEU A 247 -5.48 6.70 21.65
C LEU A 247 -6.34 6.53 20.40
N LEU A 248 -7.22 5.54 20.38
CA LEU A 248 -8.16 5.27 19.28
C LEU A 248 -9.45 6.10 19.36
N HIS A 249 -9.67 6.86 20.44
CA HIS A 249 -10.81 7.76 20.58
C HIS A 249 -10.52 9.14 19.97
N PRO A 250 -11.53 9.77 19.32
CA PRO A 250 -11.40 11.12 18.81
C PRO A 250 -11.05 12.13 19.92
N GLY A 251 -10.11 13.03 19.63
CA GLY A 251 -9.69 14.06 20.59
C GLY A 251 -8.84 13.56 21.75
N SER A 252 -8.37 12.32 21.70
CA SER A 252 -7.47 11.76 22.72
C SER A 252 -6.17 12.57 22.84
N PRO A 253 -5.57 12.64 24.05
CA PRO A 253 -4.31 13.33 24.25
C PRO A 253 -3.17 12.65 23.50
N SER A 254 -2.10 13.38 23.24
CA SER A 254 -0.90 12.78 22.66
C SER A 254 -0.34 11.69 23.56
N PRO A 255 0.17 10.58 23.01
CA PRO A 255 0.73 9.50 23.80
C PRO A 255 1.92 10.00 24.63
N VAL A 256 2.04 9.55 25.87
CA VAL A 256 3.17 9.87 26.79
C VAL A 256 4.49 9.41 26.16
N ARG A 257 4.49 8.23 25.53
CA ARG A 257 5.62 7.71 24.76
C ARG A 257 5.26 7.73 23.29
N CYS A 258 6.19 8.21 22.45
CA CYS A 258 5.98 8.20 20.99
C CYS A 258 5.68 6.78 20.49
N LEU A 259 4.73 6.68 19.57
CA LEU A 259 4.51 5.47 18.79
C LEU A 259 5.58 5.39 17.68
N HIS A 260 6.10 4.19 17.45
CA HIS A 260 7.10 3.94 16.41
C HIS A 260 6.51 3.01 15.35
N PRO A 261 6.65 3.35 14.06
CA PRO A 261 6.19 2.46 13.01
C PRO A 261 7.09 1.24 12.90
N ALA A 262 6.51 0.08 12.70
CA ALA A 262 7.23 -1.15 12.42
C ALA A 262 8.11 -1.02 11.15
N PRO A 263 9.22 -1.78 11.04
CA PRO A 263 10.10 -1.79 9.87
C PRO A 263 9.33 -1.99 8.55
N PRO A 264 9.65 -1.23 7.48
CA PRO A 264 8.87 -1.28 6.23
C PRO A 264 9.01 -2.60 5.47
N GLU A 265 10.15 -3.26 5.57
CA GLU A 265 10.48 -4.50 4.84
C GLU A 265 9.57 -5.67 5.20
N GLY A 266 9.00 -5.68 6.42
CA GLY A 266 8.02 -6.67 6.82
C GLY A 266 6.66 -6.52 6.16
N LEU A 267 6.31 -5.32 5.65
CA LEU A 267 4.99 -5.00 5.11
C LEU A 267 4.91 -5.25 3.60
N SER A 268 3.83 -5.91 3.18
CA SER A 268 3.49 -6.09 1.77
C SER A 268 2.01 -5.89 1.51
N LEU A 269 1.66 -5.15 0.46
CA LEU A 269 0.31 -5.11 -0.10
C LEU A 269 0.09 -6.40 -0.90
N ILE A 270 -0.80 -7.25 -0.44
CA ILE A 270 -1.02 -8.58 -1.07
C ILE A 270 -2.03 -8.47 -2.20
N ARG A 271 -3.18 -7.80 -1.96
CA ARG A 271 -4.26 -7.74 -2.93
C ARG A 271 -5.13 -6.51 -2.73
N VAL A 272 -5.67 -6.03 -3.85
CA VAL A 272 -6.71 -4.99 -3.90
C VAL A 272 -7.96 -5.61 -4.53
N LEU A 273 -9.12 -5.44 -3.90
CA LEU A 273 -10.39 -5.99 -4.34
C LEU A 273 -11.33 -4.85 -4.77
N TYR A 274 -12.04 -5.06 -5.88
CA TYR A 274 -12.96 -4.08 -6.48
C TYR A 274 -14.42 -4.56 -6.54
N GLY A 275 -14.70 -5.77 -6.01
CA GLY A 275 -16.05 -6.35 -6.04
C GLY A 275 -16.59 -6.44 -7.48
N LYS A 276 -17.79 -5.91 -7.69
CA LYS A 276 -18.44 -5.93 -9.02
C LYS A 276 -17.75 -5.06 -10.09
N ARG A 277 -16.82 -4.20 -9.70
CA ARG A 277 -16.05 -3.33 -10.60
C ARG A 277 -14.65 -3.87 -10.90
N ASP A 278 -14.36 -5.12 -10.54
CA ASP A 278 -13.06 -5.73 -10.77
C ASP A 278 -12.80 -5.85 -12.28
N PRO A 279 -11.80 -5.15 -12.85
CA PRO A 279 -11.52 -5.18 -14.28
C PRO A 279 -10.85 -6.49 -14.75
N PHE A 280 -10.49 -7.38 -13.82
CA PHE A 280 -9.77 -8.63 -14.08
C PHE A 280 -10.66 -9.87 -14.05
N HIS A 281 -11.98 -9.67 -13.86
CA HIS A 281 -13.01 -10.73 -13.84
C HIS A 281 -14.08 -10.54 -14.90
#